data_3326fc0372f5e13c69c9c4c49b1e36d8
#
_entry.id   3326fc0372f5e13c69c9c4c49b1e36d8
#
_cell.length_a   1.000
_cell.length_b   1.000
_cell.length_c   1.000
_cell.angle_alpha   90.00
_cell.angle_beta   90.00
_cell.angle_gamma   90.00
#
_symmetry.space_group_name_H-M   'P 1'
#
loop_
_entity.id
_entity.type
_entity.pdbx_description
1 polymer ?
#
loop_
_entity_poly.entity_id
_entity_poly.type
_entity_poly.pdbx_seq_one_letter_code
_entity_poly.pdbx_strand_id
1 'polypeptide(L)'
;MRNGKVMVAALAMFAAGCATLGRATFKEPIVHFQDARITGLGLNGGSLEVKLSVYNPNGFRLDGTRLTYNVLVDSVTFGGGALTQQFTVQEKDSTIVTLPLSFTYAGIGAAGRQLMNTGAVNYRVTGDVTVGTPIGSFTRPYDQTGRFSTLGGQGR
;
A
#
# COMPACT_ATOMS: atom_id res chain seq x y z
N MET A 1 -11.29 -53.99 -17.10
CA MET A 1 -12.17 -52.95 -16.54
C MET A 1 -11.65 -52.28 -15.26
N ARG A 2 -10.47 -52.61 -14.75
CA ARG A 2 -9.91 -51.96 -13.53
C ARG A 2 -9.01 -50.76 -13.78
N ASN A 3 -8.65 -50.44 -15.01
CA ASN A 3 -7.67 -49.40 -15.35
C ASN A 3 -8.30 -48.01 -15.68
N GLY A 4 -9.64 -47.95 -15.85
CA GLY A 4 -10.30 -46.69 -16.19
C GLY A 4 -10.54 -45.75 -14.99
N LYS A 5 -10.63 -46.31 -13.77
CA LYS A 5 -10.93 -45.48 -12.57
C LYS A 5 -9.69 -44.83 -11.96
N VAL A 6 -8.52 -45.35 -12.21
CA VAL A 6 -7.25 -44.81 -11.72
C VAL A 6 -6.81 -43.62 -12.58
N MET A 7 -7.15 -43.60 -13.87
CA MET A 7 -6.74 -42.57 -14.80
C MET A 7 -7.57 -41.26 -14.63
N VAL A 8 -8.84 -41.38 -14.22
CA VAL A 8 -9.71 -40.20 -13.96
C VAL A 8 -9.32 -39.51 -12.64
N ALA A 9 -8.88 -40.27 -11.64
CA ALA A 9 -8.40 -39.69 -10.36
C ALA A 9 -7.09 -38.91 -10.50
N ALA A 10 -6.18 -39.37 -11.38
CA ALA A 10 -4.92 -38.67 -11.65
C ALA A 10 -5.10 -37.34 -12.40
N LEU A 11 -6.12 -37.25 -13.28
CA LEU A 11 -6.39 -36.02 -14.03
C LEU A 11 -7.05 -34.94 -13.16
N ALA A 12 -7.81 -35.33 -12.13
CA ALA A 12 -8.44 -34.40 -11.19
C ALA A 12 -7.43 -33.75 -10.21
N MET A 13 -6.31 -34.40 -9.92
CA MET A 13 -5.27 -33.83 -9.07
C MET A 13 -4.42 -32.75 -9.76
N PHE A 14 -4.33 -32.77 -11.09
CA PHE A 14 -3.58 -31.73 -11.83
C PHE A 14 -4.31 -30.39 -11.94
N ALA A 15 -5.64 -30.38 -11.86
CA ALA A 15 -6.42 -29.15 -11.97
C ALA A 15 -6.43 -28.31 -10.68
N ALA A 16 -6.20 -28.93 -9.53
CA ALA A 16 -6.16 -28.21 -8.23
C ALA A 16 -4.80 -27.54 -7.96
N GLY A 17 -3.73 -27.94 -8.64
CA GLY A 17 -2.37 -27.40 -8.42
C GLY A 17 -2.14 -26.02 -9.02
N CYS A 18 -2.82 -25.67 -10.10
CA CYS A 18 -2.55 -24.40 -10.80
C CYS A 18 -3.12 -23.15 -10.11
N ALA A 19 -4.18 -23.30 -9.31
CA ALA A 19 -4.80 -22.16 -8.63
C ALA A 19 -4.02 -21.69 -7.38
N THR A 20 -3.23 -22.57 -6.77
CA THR A 20 -2.43 -22.24 -5.59
C THR A 20 -1.03 -21.73 -5.93
N LEU A 21 -0.46 -22.13 -7.06
CA LEU A 21 0.86 -21.70 -7.51
C LEU A 21 0.90 -20.21 -7.89
N GLY A 22 -0.18 -19.66 -8.45
CA GLY A 22 -0.24 -18.23 -8.82
C GLY A 22 -0.31 -17.28 -7.62
N ARG A 23 -0.82 -17.73 -6.47
CA ARG A 23 -0.89 -16.93 -5.23
C ARG A 23 0.40 -16.97 -4.42
N ALA A 24 1.18 -18.03 -4.54
CA ALA A 24 2.43 -18.19 -3.82
C ALA A 24 3.59 -17.36 -4.40
N THR A 25 3.45 -16.81 -5.58
CA THR A 25 4.51 -16.04 -6.28
C THR A 25 4.34 -14.54 -6.20
N PHE A 26 3.19 -14.02 -5.72
CA PHE A 26 2.99 -12.58 -5.55
C PHE A 26 3.80 -12.07 -4.36
N LYS A 27 4.69 -11.13 -4.63
CA LYS A 27 5.46 -10.38 -3.64
C LYS A 27 4.86 -8.99 -3.50
N GLU A 28 4.69 -8.55 -2.27
CA GLU A 28 4.17 -7.22 -1.99
C GLU A 28 5.11 -6.14 -2.54
N PRO A 29 4.57 -5.07 -3.17
CA PRO A 29 5.36 -3.95 -3.60
C PRO A 29 6.08 -3.27 -2.43
N ILE A 30 7.29 -2.80 -2.70
CA ILE A 30 8.08 -2.06 -1.72
C ILE A 30 7.81 -0.57 -1.92
N VAL A 31 7.40 0.12 -0.86
CA VAL A 31 7.00 1.52 -0.92
C VAL A 31 7.98 2.37 -0.13
N HIS A 32 8.51 3.41 -0.77
CA HIS A 32 9.38 4.41 -0.14
C HIS A 32 8.77 5.79 -0.25
N PHE A 33 8.77 6.53 0.86
CA PHE A 33 8.42 7.94 0.86
C PHE A 33 9.47 8.75 0.09
N GLN A 34 9.02 9.69 -0.75
CA GLN A 34 9.87 10.57 -1.53
C GLN A 34 9.74 12.02 -1.07
N ASP A 35 8.51 12.53 -1.03
CA ASP A 35 8.23 13.95 -0.79
C ASP A 35 6.80 14.15 -0.30
N ALA A 36 6.55 15.28 0.37
CA ALA A 36 5.20 15.74 0.71
C ALA A 36 5.11 17.25 0.56
N ARG A 37 4.05 17.72 -0.08
CA ARG A 37 3.81 19.14 -0.33
C ARG A 37 2.37 19.52 0.06
N ILE A 38 2.22 20.57 0.86
CA ILE A 38 0.91 21.16 1.16
C ILE A 38 0.36 21.83 -0.10
N THR A 39 -0.86 21.48 -0.48
CA THR A 39 -1.55 21.97 -1.68
C THR A 39 -2.69 22.91 -1.35
N GLY A 40 -3.18 22.91 -0.11
CA GLY A 40 -4.24 23.81 0.32
C GLY A 40 -4.40 23.85 1.83
N LEU A 41 -4.91 24.95 2.33
CA LEU A 41 -5.27 25.16 3.74
C LEU A 41 -6.73 25.61 3.83
N GLY A 42 -7.48 25.05 4.78
CA GLY A 42 -8.87 25.36 5.08
C GLY A 42 -9.07 25.66 6.58
N LEU A 43 -10.32 25.78 7.01
CA LEU A 43 -10.63 26.15 8.39
C LEU A 43 -10.31 25.06 9.42
N ASN A 44 -10.47 23.77 9.06
CA ASN A 44 -10.32 22.64 9.98
C ASN A 44 -9.12 21.74 9.67
N GLY A 45 -8.38 22.07 8.62
CA GLY A 45 -7.26 21.27 8.13
C GLY A 45 -6.84 21.75 6.76
N GLY A 46 -6.30 20.84 5.96
CA GLY A 46 -5.86 21.17 4.61
C GLY A 46 -5.67 19.93 3.76
N SER A 47 -5.03 20.12 2.65
CA SER A 47 -4.66 19.05 1.72
C SER A 47 -3.16 19.08 1.43
N LEU A 48 -2.60 17.91 1.19
CA LEU A 48 -1.23 17.74 0.76
C LEU A 48 -1.14 16.62 -0.29
N GLU A 49 -0.10 16.65 -1.06
CA GLU A 49 0.30 15.58 -1.96
C GLU A 49 1.50 14.86 -1.37
N VAL A 50 1.40 13.54 -1.30
CA VAL A 50 2.50 12.65 -0.89
C VAL A 50 3.00 11.89 -2.11
N LYS A 51 4.29 11.98 -2.39
CA LYS A 51 4.93 11.19 -3.44
C LYS A 51 5.58 9.95 -2.84
N LEU A 52 5.22 8.82 -3.38
CA LEU A 52 5.75 7.51 -3.01
C LEU A 52 6.44 6.88 -4.21
N SER A 53 7.61 6.29 -3.99
CA SER A 53 8.24 5.37 -4.96
C SER A 53 7.76 3.97 -4.66
N VAL A 54 7.10 3.34 -5.62
CA VAL A 54 6.56 1.99 -5.51
C VAL A 54 7.38 1.08 -6.41
N TYR A 55 8.13 0.15 -5.81
CA TYR A 55 8.90 -0.86 -6.54
C TYR A 55 8.12 -2.18 -6.62
N ASN A 56 8.04 -2.75 -7.80
CA ASN A 56 7.39 -4.04 -8.06
C ASN A 56 8.45 -5.16 -8.11
N PRO A 57 8.54 -6.01 -7.06
CA PRO A 57 9.50 -7.12 -7.05
C PRO A 57 9.05 -8.34 -7.87
N ASN A 58 7.86 -8.28 -8.49
CA ASN A 58 7.31 -9.39 -9.25
C ASN A 58 7.85 -9.41 -10.70
N GLY A 59 7.79 -10.57 -11.33
CA GLY A 59 8.13 -10.76 -12.74
C GLY A 59 6.94 -10.51 -13.69
N PHE A 60 6.00 -9.64 -13.28
CA PHE A 60 4.85 -9.22 -14.06
C PHE A 60 4.41 -7.81 -13.64
N ARG A 61 3.75 -7.11 -14.54
CA ARG A 61 3.21 -5.76 -14.33
C ARG A 61 2.10 -5.76 -13.27
N LEU A 62 2.07 -4.72 -12.46
CA LEU A 62 1.00 -4.44 -11.51
C LEU A 62 0.25 -3.18 -11.95
N ASP A 63 -1.07 -3.29 -12.05
CA ASP A 63 -1.95 -2.17 -12.36
C ASP A 63 -2.76 -1.83 -11.10
N GLY A 64 -2.37 -0.77 -10.39
CA GLY A 64 -3.13 -0.22 -9.28
C GLY A 64 -4.37 0.49 -9.79
N THR A 65 -5.55 0.07 -9.35
CA THR A 65 -6.82 0.64 -9.80
C THR A 65 -7.51 1.44 -8.71
N ARG A 66 -7.19 1.16 -7.46
CA ARG A 66 -7.72 1.88 -6.30
C ARG A 66 -6.79 1.71 -5.10
N LEU A 67 -6.60 2.78 -4.37
CA LEU A 67 -5.89 2.79 -3.10
C LEU A 67 -6.65 3.71 -2.14
N THR A 68 -7.06 3.19 -0.98
CA THR A 68 -7.58 4.00 0.13
C THR A 68 -6.56 4.03 1.25
N TYR A 69 -6.49 5.12 1.98
CA TYR A 69 -5.55 5.27 3.08
C TYR A 69 -6.11 6.17 4.17
N ASN A 70 -5.85 5.78 5.41
CA ASN A 70 -6.12 6.55 6.61
C ASN A 70 -4.86 6.56 7.47
N VAL A 71 -4.42 7.73 7.86
CA VAL A 71 -3.20 7.93 8.64
C VAL A 71 -3.57 8.36 10.05
N LEU A 72 -3.09 7.63 11.04
CA LEU A 72 -3.23 7.95 12.45
C LEU A 72 -1.86 8.30 13.03
N VAL A 73 -1.84 9.28 13.90
CA VAL A 73 -0.70 9.66 14.72
C VAL A 73 -1.17 9.74 16.16
N ASP A 74 -0.54 8.95 17.04
CA ASP A 74 -0.93 8.89 18.46
C ASP A 74 -2.44 8.62 18.65
N SER A 75 -2.98 7.66 17.88
CA SER A 75 -4.42 7.32 17.83
C SER A 75 -5.35 8.46 17.37
N VAL A 76 -4.81 9.60 16.99
CA VAL A 76 -5.56 10.73 16.40
C VAL A 76 -5.52 10.60 14.87
N THR A 77 -6.66 10.75 14.22
CA THR A 77 -6.70 10.80 12.77
C THR A 77 -5.93 12.01 12.26
N PHE A 78 -4.78 11.76 11.66
CA PHE A 78 -4.00 12.79 10.98
C PHE A 78 -4.69 13.22 9.70
N GLY A 79 -5.06 12.24 8.88
CA GLY A 79 -5.75 12.48 7.64
C GLY A 79 -5.89 11.20 6.82
N GLY A 80 -6.41 11.34 5.61
CA GLY A 80 -6.59 10.23 4.71
C GLY A 80 -7.02 10.66 3.32
N GLY A 81 -7.29 9.68 2.49
CA GLY A 81 -7.73 9.91 1.13
C GLY A 81 -7.93 8.62 0.34
N ALA A 82 -8.16 8.81 -0.94
CA ALA A 82 -8.26 7.73 -1.90
C ALA A 82 -7.63 8.15 -3.23
N LEU A 83 -6.88 7.23 -3.83
CA LEU A 83 -6.42 7.33 -5.21
C LEU A 83 -7.29 6.40 -6.05
N THR A 84 -8.03 6.97 -6.99
CA THR A 84 -8.85 6.24 -7.96
C THR A 84 -8.27 6.28 -9.36
N GLN A 85 -7.23 7.10 -9.55
CA GLN A 85 -6.48 7.13 -10.79
C GLN A 85 -5.62 5.88 -10.90
N GLN A 86 -5.71 5.23 -12.04
CA GLN A 86 -4.89 4.04 -12.31
C GLN A 86 -3.40 4.42 -12.42
N PHE A 87 -2.57 3.55 -11.85
CA PHE A 87 -1.12 3.63 -12.01
C PHE A 87 -0.56 2.25 -12.33
N THR A 88 0.50 2.22 -13.09
CA THR A 88 1.15 0.97 -13.50
C THR A 88 2.58 0.95 -12.98
N VAL A 89 2.96 -0.19 -12.40
CA VAL A 89 4.35 -0.47 -12.01
C VAL A 89 4.82 -1.67 -12.84
N GLN A 90 5.77 -1.43 -13.74
CA GLN A 90 6.33 -2.48 -14.59
C GLN A 90 7.06 -3.54 -13.74
N GLU A 91 7.25 -4.71 -14.30
CA GLU A 91 8.01 -5.79 -13.66
C GLU A 91 9.43 -5.32 -13.28
N LYS A 92 9.86 -5.61 -12.07
CA LYS A 92 11.20 -5.26 -11.55
C LYS A 92 11.57 -3.78 -11.67
N ASP A 93 10.57 -2.90 -11.70
CA ASP A 93 10.74 -1.47 -11.88
C ASP A 93 10.01 -0.66 -10.79
N SER A 94 10.25 0.63 -10.76
CA SER A 94 9.66 1.57 -9.79
C SER A 94 8.87 2.65 -10.51
N THR A 95 7.77 3.05 -9.90
CA THR A 95 6.94 4.18 -10.37
C THR A 95 6.69 5.15 -9.22
N ILE A 96 6.66 6.45 -9.53
CA ILE A 96 6.25 7.47 -8.56
C ILE A 96 4.72 7.58 -8.59
N VAL A 97 4.12 7.34 -7.43
CA VAL A 97 2.69 7.49 -7.20
C VAL A 97 2.46 8.71 -6.32
N THR A 98 1.62 9.63 -6.79
CA THR A 98 1.23 10.84 -6.03
C THR A 98 -0.12 10.60 -5.39
N LEU A 99 -0.18 10.69 -4.06
CA LEU A 99 -1.38 10.49 -3.26
C LEU A 99 -1.91 11.84 -2.75
N PRO A 100 -3.15 12.21 -3.10
CA PRO A 100 -3.82 13.34 -2.45
C PRO A 100 -4.24 12.95 -1.03
N LEU A 101 -3.85 13.71 -0.02
CA LEU A 101 -4.17 13.47 1.37
C LEU A 101 -4.81 14.71 1.99
N SER A 102 -5.98 14.55 2.59
CA SER A 102 -6.59 15.57 3.44
C SER A 102 -6.16 15.35 4.89
N PHE A 103 -5.71 16.40 5.56
CA PHE A 103 -5.26 16.35 6.95
C PHE A 103 -6.11 17.26 7.86
N THR A 104 -6.11 16.96 9.15
CA THR A 104 -6.74 17.77 10.19
C THR A 104 -5.70 18.55 11.00
N TYR A 105 -6.06 19.72 11.53
CA TYR A 105 -5.17 20.46 12.44
C TYR A 105 -4.96 19.71 13.76
N ALA A 106 -5.94 18.92 14.21
CA ALA A 106 -5.79 18.04 15.36
C ALA A 106 -4.70 16.98 15.14
N GLY A 107 -4.66 16.38 13.92
CA GLY A 107 -3.64 15.42 13.53
C GLY A 107 -2.24 16.04 13.47
N ILE A 108 -2.13 17.26 12.90
CA ILE A 108 -0.87 18.02 12.91
C ILE A 108 -0.44 18.34 14.35
N GLY A 109 -1.36 18.74 15.21
CA GLY A 109 -1.07 19.00 16.62
C GLY A 109 -0.59 17.75 17.36
N ALA A 110 -1.16 16.57 17.09
CA ALA A 110 -0.71 15.30 17.64
C ALA A 110 0.71 14.95 17.17
N ALA A 111 0.98 15.08 15.88
CA ALA A 111 2.31 14.86 15.31
C ALA A 111 3.36 15.81 15.90
N GLY A 112 3.02 17.10 16.03
CA GLY A 112 3.90 18.11 16.63
C GLY A 112 4.22 17.80 18.10
N ARG A 113 3.24 17.41 18.90
CA ARG A 113 3.46 17.02 20.29
C ARG A 113 4.37 15.80 20.42
N GLN A 114 4.18 14.76 19.60
CA GLN A 114 5.06 13.60 19.58
C GLN A 114 6.49 14.00 19.21
N LEU A 115 6.65 14.80 18.17
CA LEU A 115 7.97 15.25 17.71
C LEU A 115 8.72 16.02 18.79
N MET A 116 8.02 16.93 19.48
CA MET A 116 8.61 17.74 20.58
C MET A 116 8.99 16.86 21.78
N ASN A 117 8.17 15.85 22.11
CA ASN A 117 8.39 15.02 23.29
C ASN A 117 9.41 13.90 23.08
N THR A 118 9.47 13.32 21.90
CA THR A 118 10.26 12.11 21.62
C THR A 118 11.27 12.26 20.47
N GLY A 119 11.27 13.38 19.77
CA GLY A 119 12.10 13.60 18.59
C GLY A 119 11.65 12.81 17.36
N ALA A 120 10.48 12.15 17.44
CA ALA A 120 9.97 11.32 16.36
C ALA A 120 8.45 11.30 16.35
N VAL A 121 7.86 10.93 15.22
CA VAL A 121 6.43 10.72 15.04
C VAL A 121 6.19 9.26 14.65
N ASN A 122 5.45 8.54 15.48
CA ASN A 122 4.97 7.21 15.14
C ASN A 122 3.62 7.34 14.43
N TYR A 123 3.48 6.67 13.32
CA TYR A 123 2.25 6.70 12.54
C TYR A 123 1.79 5.29 12.17
N ARG A 124 0.50 5.16 11.93
CA ARG A 124 -0.14 3.94 11.42
C ARG A 124 -0.93 4.31 10.17
N VAL A 125 -0.76 3.56 9.10
CA VAL A 125 -1.50 3.73 7.86
C VAL A 125 -2.31 2.48 7.61
N THR A 126 -3.61 2.64 7.46
CA THR A 126 -4.55 1.56 7.14
C THR A 126 -5.33 1.88 5.89
N GLY A 127 -5.75 0.87 5.18
CA GLY A 127 -6.57 1.04 3.98
C GLY A 127 -6.67 -0.23 3.15
N ASP A 128 -7.14 -0.06 1.93
CA ASP A 128 -7.28 -1.14 0.96
C ASP A 128 -6.56 -0.77 -0.34
N VAL A 129 -5.91 -1.74 -0.95
CA VAL A 129 -5.32 -1.62 -2.28
C VAL A 129 -5.95 -2.64 -3.21
N THR A 130 -6.40 -2.18 -4.37
CA THR A 130 -6.87 -3.02 -5.46
C THR A 130 -5.85 -3.02 -6.58
N VAL A 131 -5.37 -4.21 -6.92
CA VAL A 131 -4.32 -4.43 -7.92
C VAL A 131 -4.83 -5.39 -8.99
N GLY A 132 -4.66 -5.01 -10.24
CA GLY A 132 -4.82 -5.87 -11.41
C GLY A 132 -3.50 -6.55 -11.76
N THR A 133 -3.61 -7.82 -12.10
CA THR A 133 -2.49 -8.64 -12.60
C THR A 133 -2.95 -9.43 -13.82
N PRO A 134 -2.04 -10.06 -14.57
CA PRO A 134 -2.42 -10.90 -15.71
C PRO A 134 -3.38 -12.06 -15.37
N ILE A 135 -3.45 -12.45 -14.10
CA ILE A 135 -4.30 -13.53 -13.60
C ILE A 135 -5.57 -13.06 -12.90
N GLY A 136 -5.84 -11.75 -12.88
CA GLY A 136 -7.03 -11.14 -12.27
C GLY A 136 -6.72 -9.99 -11.33
N SER A 137 -7.79 -9.38 -10.83
CA SER A 137 -7.71 -8.28 -9.87
C SER A 137 -8.03 -8.76 -8.47
N PHE A 138 -7.35 -8.23 -7.46
CA PHE A 138 -7.65 -8.50 -6.06
C PHE A 138 -7.51 -7.25 -5.21
N THR A 139 -8.37 -7.17 -4.20
CA THR A 139 -8.31 -6.13 -3.17
C THR A 139 -7.71 -6.74 -1.90
N ARG A 140 -6.75 -6.04 -1.32
CA ARG A 140 -6.15 -6.42 -0.04
C ARG A 140 -6.20 -5.28 0.95
N PRO A 141 -6.65 -5.52 2.18
CA PRO A 141 -6.46 -4.59 3.26
C PRO A 141 -4.98 -4.56 3.66
N TYR A 142 -4.50 -3.41 4.09
CA TYR A 142 -3.18 -3.24 4.66
C TYR A 142 -3.22 -2.41 5.93
N ASP A 143 -2.26 -2.69 6.80
CA ASP A 143 -2.09 -2.03 8.08
C ASP A 143 -0.58 -1.96 8.36
N GLN A 144 -0.03 -0.77 8.26
CA GLN A 144 1.40 -0.52 8.37
C GLN A 144 1.67 0.53 9.43
N THR A 145 2.67 0.28 10.25
CA THR A 145 3.20 1.25 11.21
C THR A 145 4.55 1.73 10.76
N GLY A 146 4.84 3.00 11.03
CA GLY A 146 6.12 3.59 10.71
C GLY A 146 6.51 4.64 11.73
N ARG A 147 7.76 5.09 11.63
CA ARG A 147 8.32 6.14 12.46
C ARG A 147 9.07 7.14 11.59
N PHE A 148 8.76 8.39 11.79
CA PHE A 148 9.48 9.52 11.19
C PHE A 148 10.26 10.23 12.29
N SER A 149 11.57 10.49 12.06
CA SER A 149 12.40 11.27 12.97
C SER A 149 13.18 12.33 12.19
N THR A 150 13.36 13.49 12.82
CA THR A 150 14.10 14.61 12.21
C THR A 150 15.62 14.47 12.36
N LEU A 151 16.09 13.56 13.21
CA LEU A 151 17.50 13.43 13.60
C LEU A 151 18.27 12.28 12.93
N GLY A 152 17.74 11.71 11.88
CA GLY A 152 18.45 10.64 11.18
C GLY A 152 17.54 9.90 10.24
N GLY A 153 18.01 9.74 9.04
CA GLY A 153 17.32 9.11 7.95
C GLY A 153 16.54 7.86 8.33
N GLN A 154 15.55 7.63 7.54
CA GLN A 154 14.60 6.52 7.55
C GLN A 154 15.09 5.28 8.32
N GLY A 155 14.58 5.09 9.52
CA GLY A 155 14.71 3.83 10.22
C GLY A 155 14.00 2.75 9.41
N ARG A 156 14.75 1.76 9.06
CA ARG A 156 14.28 0.54 8.41
C ARG A 156 13.26 -0.18 9.30
#